data_a431493c634f557143912512ef207f25
#
_entry.id   a431493c634f557143912512ef207f25
#
_cell.length_a   1.000
_cell.length_b   1.000
_cell.length_c   1.000
_cell.angle_alpha   90.00
_cell.angle_beta   90.00
_cell.angle_gamma   90.00
#
_symmetry.space_group_name_H-M   'P 1'
#
loop_
_entity.id
_entity.type
_entity.pdbx_description
1 polymer ?
#
loop_
_entity_poly.entity_id
_entity_poly.type
_entity_poly.pdbx_seq_one_letter_code
_entity_poly.pdbx_strand_id
1 'polypeptide(L)'
;MKPVIIVVEDNERNRKLLRTVLEFRGYEVVECDDGEPSLELARRHKPILVLMDIALPKMDGITALGRLRADPETAGIPVIAVTASVTASERTRVENAGFNGYISKPIDIASFGVTLEQLLGKAGAPA
;
A
#
# COMPACT_ATOMS: atom_id res chain seq x y z
N MET A 1 -19.52 -3.01 8.58
CA MET A 1 -18.74 -3.10 7.33
C MET A 1 -17.26 -3.21 7.64
N LYS A 2 -16.56 -4.05 6.88
CA LYS A 2 -15.12 -4.19 7.06
C LYS A 2 -14.39 -3.01 6.41
N PRO A 3 -13.35 -2.49 7.05
CA PRO A 3 -12.52 -1.48 6.40
C PRO A 3 -11.79 -2.07 5.21
N VAL A 4 -11.63 -1.28 4.16
CA VAL A 4 -11.05 -1.71 2.90
C VAL A 4 -9.57 -1.33 2.83
N ILE A 5 -8.75 -2.28 2.41
CA ILE A 5 -7.35 -2.04 2.09
C ILE A 5 -7.14 -2.41 0.62
N ILE A 6 -6.51 -1.53 -0.14
CA ILE A 6 -6.15 -1.81 -1.53
C ILE A 6 -4.73 -2.33 -1.57
N VAL A 7 -4.53 -3.45 -2.28
CA VAL A 7 -3.21 -4.04 -2.50
C VAL A 7 -2.85 -3.89 -3.96
N VAL A 8 -1.78 -3.16 -4.25
CA VAL A 8 -1.27 -2.93 -5.60
C VAL A 8 0.05 -3.69 -5.72
N GLU A 9 0.02 -4.85 -6.36
CA GLU A 9 1.15 -5.76 -6.42
C GLU A 9 1.03 -6.60 -7.70
N ASP A 10 2.07 -6.63 -8.52
CA ASP A 10 2.03 -7.37 -9.77
C ASP A 10 2.30 -8.87 -9.60
N ASN A 11 2.98 -9.28 -8.54
CA ASN A 11 3.26 -10.68 -8.28
C ASN A 11 2.05 -11.34 -7.63
N GLU A 12 1.48 -12.33 -8.31
CA GLU A 12 0.27 -13.00 -7.85
C GLU A 12 0.45 -13.68 -6.48
N ARG A 13 1.60 -14.28 -6.26
CA ARG A 13 1.90 -14.95 -4.98
C ARG A 13 1.92 -13.95 -3.82
N ASN A 14 2.56 -12.81 -4.04
CA ASN A 14 2.61 -11.77 -3.02
C ASN A 14 1.23 -11.15 -2.78
N ARG A 15 0.45 -10.93 -3.85
CA ARG A 15 -0.92 -10.43 -3.72
C ARG A 15 -1.78 -11.37 -2.88
N LYS A 16 -1.70 -12.66 -3.18
CA LYS A 16 -2.46 -13.68 -2.45
C LYS A 16 -2.05 -13.73 -0.98
N LEU A 17 -0.76 -13.65 -0.72
CA LEU A 17 -0.24 -13.65 0.65
C LEU A 17 -0.78 -12.46 1.44
N LEU A 18 -0.68 -11.26 0.88
CA LEU A 18 -1.17 -10.06 1.53
C LEU A 18 -2.67 -10.13 1.77
N ARG A 19 -3.43 -10.58 0.77
CA ARG A 19 -4.88 -10.74 0.91
C ARG A 19 -5.22 -11.70 2.04
N THR A 20 -4.58 -12.83 2.10
CA THR A 20 -4.85 -13.84 3.12
C THR A 20 -4.63 -13.29 4.51
N VAL A 21 -3.49 -12.62 4.73
CA VAL A 21 -3.16 -12.07 6.04
C VAL A 21 -4.12 -10.95 6.43
N LEU A 22 -4.45 -10.07 5.49
CA LEU A 22 -5.34 -8.95 5.76
C LEU A 22 -6.77 -9.39 6.02
N GLU A 23 -7.27 -10.34 5.25
CA GLU A 23 -8.62 -10.88 5.46
C GLU A 23 -8.73 -11.58 6.81
N PHE A 24 -7.69 -12.30 7.19
CA PHE A 24 -7.64 -12.93 8.50
C PHE A 24 -7.76 -11.90 9.63
N ARG A 25 -7.23 -10.69 9.42
CA ARG A 25 -7.29 -9.62 10.42
C ARG A 25 -8.58 -8.79 10.35
N GLY A 26 -9.52 -9.16 9.48
CA GLY A 26 -10.83 -8.52 9.42
C GLY A 26 -10.96 -7.40 8.40
N TYR A 27 -10.01 -7.26 7.48
CA TYR A 27 -10.10 -6.26 6.43
C TYR A 27 -10.69 -6.84 5.15
N GLU A 28 -11.36 -6.00 4.38
CA GLU A 28 -11.74 -6.33 3.02
C GLU A 28 -10.62 -5.89 2.09
N VAL A 29 -10.22 -6.76 1.16
CA VAL A 29 -9.08 -6.49 0.29
C VAL A 29 -9.54 -6.30 -1.15
N VAL A 30 -9.12 -5.21 -1.76
CA VAL A 30 -9.31 -4.95 -3.18
C VAL A 30 -7.92 -5.00 -3.83
N GLU A 31 -7.77 -5.80 -4.87
CA GLU A 31 -6.47 -6.05 -5.48
C GLU A 31 -6.37 -5.46 -6.87
N CYS A 32 -5.17 -5.02 -7.24
CA CYS A 32 -4.82 -4.76 -8.63
C CYS A 32 -3.34 -5.07 -8.85
N ASP A 33 -2.97 -5.26 -10.10
CA ASP A 33 -1.62 -5.70 -10.46
C ASP A 33 -0.75 -4.60 -11.04
N ASP A 34 -1.23 -3.37 -11.03
CA ASP A 34 -0.50 -2.22 -11.56
C ASP A 34 -0.96 -0.94 -10.88
N GLY A 35 -0.13 0.11 -10.97
CA GLY A 35 -0.44 1.40 -10.36
C GLY A 35 -1.54 2.17 -11.08
N GLU A 36 -1.75 1.92 -12.37
CA GLU A 36 -2.71 2.68 -13.15
C GLU A 36 -4.14 2.63 -12.61
N PRO A 37 -4.71 1.45 -12.30
CA PRO A 37 -6.07 1.40 -11.78
C PRO A 37 -6.23 1.81 -10.33
N SER A 38 -5.12 2.02 -9.60
CA SER A 38 -5.19 2.29 -8.17
C SER A 38 -5.96 3.56 -7.82
N LEU A 39 -5.86 4.60 -8.65
CA LEU A 39 -6.56 5.86 -8.41
C LEU A 39 -8.08 5.67 -8.44
N GLU A 40 -8.57 5.02 -9.48
CA GLU A 40 -10.00 4.77 -9.63
C GLU A 40 -10.52 3.87 -8.52
N LEU A 41 -9.76 2.83 -8.16
CA LEU A 41 -10.14 1.94 -7.07
C LEU A 41 -10.18 2.68 -5.73
N ALA A 42 -9.22 3.58 -5.50
CA ALA A 42 -9.19 4.36 -4.27
C ALA A 42 -10.38 5.31 -4.17
N ARG A 43 -10.77 5.94 -5.28
CA ARG A 43 -11.95 6.80 -5.31
C ARG A 43 -13.22 6.01 -5.02
N ARG A 44 -13.34 4.83 -5.63
CA ARG A 44 -14.54 4.00 -5.52
C ARG A 44 -14.69 3.39 -4.14
N HIS A 45 -13.63 2.82 -3.62
CA HIS A 45 -13.70 2.03 -2.39
C HIS A 45 -13.37 2.82 -1.13
N LYS A 46 -12.76 3.98 -1.24
CA LYS A 46 -12.37 4.83 -0.11
C LYS A 46 -11.67 4.03 0.98
N PRO A 47 -10.51 3.43 0.65
CA PRO A 47 -9.83 2.55 1.59
C PRO A 47 -9.24 3.30 2.76
N ILE A 48 -8.98 2.57 3.84
CA ILE A 48 -8.25 3.14 4.97
C ILE A 48 -6.73 3.12 4.73
N LEU A 49 -6.28 2.34 3.75
CA LEU A 49 -4.87 2.14 3.46
C LEU A 49 -4.68 1.59 2.07
N VAL A 50 -3.60 2.00 1.41
CA VAL A 50 -3.14 1.40 0.17
C VAL A 50 -1.75 0.82 0.40
N LEU A 51 -1.58 -0.47 0.12
CA LEU A 51 -0.26 -1.12 0.09
C LEU A 51 0.18 -1.16 -1.36
N MET A 52 1.28 -0.49 -1.67
CA MET A 52 1.70 -0.29 -3.05
C MET A 52 3.12 -0.72 -3.30
N ASP A 53 3.28 -1.69 -4.21
CA ASP A 53 4.61 -2.06 -4.71
C ASP A 53 5.18 -0.90 -5.51
N ILE A 54 6.47 -0.66 -5.36
CA ILE A 54 7.14 0.39 -6.12
C ILE A 54 7.47 -0.07 -7.53
N ALA A 55 7.89 -1.32 -7.69
CA ALA A 55 8.31 -1.87 -8.98
C ALA A 55 7.14 -2.49 -9.74
N LEU A 56 6.25 -1.65 -10.27
CA LEU A 56 5.10 -2.09 -11.05
C LEU A 56 5.38 -1.98 -12.54
N PRO A 57 4.74 -2.83 -13.38
CA PRO A 57 5.12 -2.95 -14.80
C PRO A 57 4.77 -1.74 -15.66
N LYS A 58 3.60 -1.15 -15.51
CA LYS A 58 3.17 -0.04 -16.39
C LYS A 58 3.34 1.31 -15.73
N MET A 59 2.90 1.42 -14.49
CA MET A 59 3.02 2.65 -13.74
C MET A 59 3.62 2.30 -12.39
N ASP A 60 4.84 2.78 -12.11
CA ASP A 60 5.49 2.47 -10.85
C ASP A 60 4.75 3.09 -9.66
N GLY A 61 5.08 2.60 -8.46
CA GLY A 61 4.39 3.02 -7.25
C GLY A 61 4.56 4.49 -6.92
N ILE A 62 5.71 5.08 -7.27
CA ILE A 62 5.96 6.49 -6.98
C ILE A 62 5.06 7.38 -7.86
N THR A 63 4.93 7.03 -9.14
CA THR A 63 4.05 7.75 -10.05
C THR A 63 2.59 7.61 -9.62
N ALA A 64 2.18 6.39 -9.24
CA ALA A 64 0.82 6.15 -8.76
C ALA A 64 0.53 6.94 -7.49
N LEU A 65 1.48 7.01 -6.57
CA LEU A 65 1.34 7.81 -5.36
C LEU A 65 1.12 9.29 -5.71
N GLY A 66 1.89 9.81 -6.67
CA GLY A 66 1.72 11.19 -7.12
C GLY A 66 0.33 11.48 -7.59
N ARG A 67 -0.29 10.56 -8.31
CA ARG A 67 -1.66 10.70 -8.77
C ARG A 67 -2.66 10.68 -7.63
N LEU A 68 -2.45 9.81 -6.64
CA LEU A 68 -3.31 9.76 -5.47
C LEU A 68 -3.24 11.07 -4.69
N ARG A 69 -2.05 11.64 -4.53
CA ARG A 69 -1.87 12.88 -3.79
C ARG A 69 -2.40 14.11 -4.52
N ALA A 70 -2.44 14.05 -5.86
CA ALA A 70 -2.96 15.15 -6.67
C ALA A 70 -4.48 15.24 -6.70
N ASP A 71 -5.17 14.18 -6.29
CA ASP A 71 -6.63 14.11 -6.32
C ASP A 71 -7.18 14.40 -4.92
N PRO A 72 -8.04 15.43 -4.76
CA PRO A 72 -8.59 15.76 -3.43
C PRO A 72 -9.33 14.61 -2.75
N GLU A 73 -9.91 13.70 -3.53
CA GLU A 73 -10.65 12.58 -2.96
C GLU A 73 -9.74 11.50 -2.39
N THR A 74 -8.49 11.45 -2.84
CA THR A 74 -7.56 10.39 -2.43
C THR A 74 -6.32 10.93 -1.74
N ALA A 75 -6.12 12.23 -1.73
CA ALA A 75 -4.88 12.85 -1.21
C ALA A 75 -4.58 12.49 0.25
N GLY A 76 -5.61 12.28 1.06
CA GLY A 76 -5.43 11.98 2.48
C GLY A 76 -5.33 10.50 2.81
N ILE A 77 -5.43 9.60 1.82
CA ILE A 77 -5.38 8.17 2.09
C ILE A 77 -3.93 7.75 2.39
N PRO A 78 -3.69 7.04 3.52
CA PRO A 78 -2.35 6.53 3.81
C PRO A 78 -1.90 5.52 2.75
N VAL A 79 -0.67 5.66 2.27
CA VAL A 79 -0.08 4.75 1.29
C VAL A 79 1.25 4.25 1.83
N ILE A 80 1.37 2.94 1.92
CA ILE A 80 2.56 2.27 2.41
C ILE A 80 3.26 1.60 1.23
N ALA A 81 4.54 1.91 1.05
CA ALA A 81 5.33 1.28 0.00
C ALA A 81 5.70 -0.14 0.40
N VAL A 82 5.62 -1.07 -0.55
CA VAL A 82 6.10 -2.44 -0.39
C VAL A 82 7.25 -2.61 -1.40
N THR A 83 8.45 -2.86 -0.92
CA THR A 83 9.62 -2.82 -1.78
C THR A 83 10.62 -3.93 -1.47
N ALA A 84 11.19 -4.51 -2.55
CA ALA A 84 12.26 -5.49 -2.42
C ALA A 84 13.61 -4.82 -2.17
N SER A 85 13.72 -3.54 -2.44
CA SER A 85 14.99 -2.84 -2.33
C SER A 85 15.15 -2.17 -0.99
N VAL A 86 16.35 -2.32 -0.41
CA VAL A 86 16.66 -1.80 0.91
C VAL A 86 17.93 -0.95 0.89
N THR A 87 18.36 -0.48 -0.27
CA THR A 87 19.51 0.43 -0.33
C THR A 87 19.14 1.76 0.31
N ALA A 88 20.14 2.44 0.87
CA ALA A 88 19.92 3.72 1.51
C ALA A 88 19.34 4.75 0.54
N SER A 89 19.78 4.75 -0.71
CA SER A 89 19.30 5.70 -1.71
C SER A 89 17.83 5.45 -2.06
N GLU A 90 17.42 4.18 -2.15
CA GLU A 90 16.02 3.87 -2.43
C GLU A 90 15.10 4.15 -1.26
N ARG A 91 15.58 3.91 -0.04
CA ARG A 91 14.83 4.27 1.15
C ARG A 91 14.58 5.78 1.18
N THR A 92 15.61 6.59 0.90
CA THR A 92 15.49 8.04 0.84
C THR A 92 14.48 8.44 -0.23
N ARG A 93 14.52 7.80 -1.38
CA ARG A 93 13.60 8.06 -2.48
C ARG A 93 12.15 7.78 -2.08
N VAL A 94 11.92 6.67 -1.38
CA VAL A 94 10.59 6.30 -0.89
C VAL A 94 10.10 7.32 0.16
N GLU A 95 10.96 7.68 1.10
CA GLU A 95 10.59 8.65 2.13
C GLU A 95 10.27 10.01 1.53
N ASN A 96 11.05 10.46 0.54
CA ASN A 96 10.85 11.75 -0.11
C ASN A 96 9.64 11.78 -1.04
N ALA A 97 9.18 10.61 -1.50
CA ALA A 97 8.05 10.54 -2.41
C ALA A 97 6.71 10.82 -1.74
N GLY A 98 6.63 10.71 -0.42
CA GLY A 98 5.41 10.99 0.31
C GLY A 98 4.63 9.75 0.77
N PHE A 99 5.27 8.59 0.75
CA PHE A 99 4.67 7.40 1.36
C PHE A 99 4.63 7.56 2.88
N ASN A 100 3.60 6.99 3.48
CA ASN A 100 3.41 7.06 4.93
C ASN A 100 4.25 6.05 5.70
N GLY A 101 4.91 5.14 4.98
CA GLY A 101 5.80 4.15 5.56
C GLY A 101 6.21 3.17 4.49
N TYR A 102 6.98 2.15 4.85
CA TYR A 102 7.36 1.12 3.90
C TYR A 102 7.49 -0.24 4.59
N ILE A 103 7.31 -1.29 3.81
CA ILE A 103 7.49 -2.68 4.23
C ILE A 103 8.46 -3.33 3.26
N SER A 104 9.48 -3.98 3.79
CA SER A 104 10.48 -4.66 2.97
C SER A 104 10.01 -6.06 2.55
N LYS A 105 10.34 -6.44 1.33
CA LYS A 105 10.18 -7.82 0.86
C LYS A 105 11.45 -8.61 1.19
N PRO A 106 11.36 -9.91 1.45
CA PRO A 106 10.13 -10.72 1.46
C PRO A 106 9.26 -10.40 2.67
N ILE A 107 7.95 -10.53 2.49
CA ILE A 107 7.00 -10.23 3.55
C ILE A 107 7.02 -11.32 4.61
N ASP A 108 7.29 -10.92 5.84
CA ASP A 108 7.27 -11.82 6.99
C ASP A 108 5.89 -11.79 7.63
N ILE A 109 5.15 -12.88 7.50
CA ILE A 109 3.78 -12.98 8.02
C ILE A 109 3.72 -12.71 9.52
N ALA A 110 4.71 -13.20 10.27
CA ALA A 110 4.71 -13.07 11.72
C ALA A 110 4.79 -11.62 12.17
N SER A 111 5.60 -10.79 11.49
CA SER A 111 5.77 -9.40 11.87
C SER A 111 4.89 -8.44 11.09
N PHE A 112 4.33 -8.87 9.95
CA PHE A 112 3.57 -8.00 9.07
C PHE A 112 2.39 -7.33 9.77
N GLY A 113 1.63 -8.09 10.54
CA GLY A 113 0.46 -7.56 11.24
C GLY A 113 0.81 -6.49 12.25
N VAL A 114 1.88 -6.69 13.00
CA VAL A 114 2.34 -5.71 13.98
C VAL A 114 2.82 -4.44 13.26
N THR A 115 3.59 -4.62 12.20
CA THR A 115 4.07 -3.50 11.38
C THR A 115 2.90 -2.72 10.81
N LEU A 116 1.91 -3.42 10.27
CA LEU A 116 0.72 -2.80 9.70
C LEU A 116 -0.02 -1.94 10.72
N GLU A 117 -0.24 -2.46 11.91
CA GLU A 117 -0.93 -1.73 12.97
C GLU A 117 -0.16 -0.48 13.39
N GLN A 118 1.17 -0.58 13.48
CA GLN A 118 2.00 0.56 13.80
C GLN A 118 1.92 1.64 12.71
N LEU A 119 1.96 1.23 11.45
CA LEU A 119 1.89 2.16 10.33
C LEU A 119 0.51 2.81 10.23
N LEU A 120 -0.55 2.08 10.49
CA LEU A 120 -1.90 2.64 10.51
C LEU A 120 -2.04 3.69 11.61
N GLY A 121 -1.49 3.43 12.79
CA GLY A 121 -1.49 4.40 13.86
C GLY A 121 -0.73 5.67 13.53
N LYS A 122 0.45 5.54 12.94
CA LYS A 122 1.27 6.69 12.52
C LYS A 122 0.62 7.48 11.38
N ALA A 123 -0.09 6.79 10.50
CA ALA A 123 -0.73 7.44 9.37
C ALA A 123 -2.00 8.19 9.75
N GLY A 124 -2.35 8.20 11.04
CA GLY A 124 -3.52 8.92 11.49
C GLY A 124 -4.83 8.20 11.24
N ALA A 125 -4.79 6.88 11.11
CA ALA A 125 -6.01 6.11 11.01
C ALA A 125 -6.85 6.34 12.25
N PRO A 126 -8.19 6.42 12.12
CA PRO A 126 -9.02 6.69 13.29
C PRO A 126 -8.84 5.59 14.32
N ALA A 127 -8.73 6.03 15.54
CA ALA A 127 -8.59 5.12 16.66
C ALA A 127 -9.88 4.31 16.84
#